data_ee20396765d2db8fd295442efb01c5cf
#
_entry.id   ee20396765d2db8fd295442efb01c5cf
#
_cell.length_a   1.000
_cell.length_b   1.000
_cell.length_c   1.000
_cell.angle_alpha   90.00
_cell.angle_beta   90.00
_cell.angle_gamma   90.00
#
_symmetry.space_group_name_H-M   'P 1'
#
loop_
_entity.id
_entity.type
_entity.pdbx_description
1 polymer ?
#
loop_
_entity_poly.entity_id
_entity_poly.type
_entity_poly.pdbx_seq_one_letter_code
_entity_poly.pdbx_strand_id
1 'polypeptide(L)'
;MDILYTLFIEPLTKAYFLKALIGGSIVAVVCAVAGCLVILQRMAFLGDALAHAMIAGVGAGYLFMKIFFGVEAAAGAMLIGSLIAAMFTVFMIGFVAKVSRIKEDTSIGIMYTGIFAAGVVLVSVFSKYIHIDIVHFIMGDILGISDTDMIVSSIVSATVLSVLILFFRYFKITSFDPVMAASIGIPVLFFKYLFTGCVSLIVVSAVNMVGVILVVGLLITPAATAYLLTDRLEKMMMLSALFGFTSILGGLYFSLWMNSSGGGAIMLFSTAQFLTVLTLAPRYGLLADLLKKNNMVPQQVTEDIIGSIFKSGGHITYSELNSYIETTKKIFKNAMKQLSAEGYIENGQHSISLTEKGKNEALRLKKAHRVWETYLHYMGVPDEHIHEQAHVLEHYNDAEAIDYIHEKMGYPKQDPHGAAIPDINTDSSFCLTSIYGFSDQSLEVVKINTEKNISQGDKVKVTHNDDGWIIEKDGKEYNMTEEEVESLTVRFTQ
;
A
#
# COMPACT_ATOMS: atom_id res chain seq x y z
N MET A 1 -49.67 -7.49 3.46
CA MET A 1 -49.21 -6.29 4.17
C MET A 1 -48.79 -6.61 5.61
N ASP A 2 -49.42 -7.59 6.25
CA ASP A 2 -49.16 -7.94 7.65
C ASP A 2 -47.75 -8.49 7.93
N ILE A 3 -47.19 -9.30 7.04
CA ILE A 3 -45.84 -9.89 7.25
C ILE A 3 -44.74 -8.81 7.26
N LEU A 4 -44.80 -7.83 6.37
CA LEU A 4 -43.82 -6.72 6.34
C LEU A 4 -43.97 -5.81 7.56
N TYR A 5 -45.22 -5.59 8.03
CA TYR A 5 -45.46 -4.81 9.24
C TYR A 5 -44.87 -5.53 10.47
N THR A 6 -45.15 -6.83 10.64
CA THR A 6 -44.67 -7.64 11.76
C THR A 6 -43.13 -7.78 11.74
N LEU A 7 -42.52 -7.90 10.56
CA LEU A 7 -41.07 -8.06 10.47
C LEU A 7 -40.28 -6.77 10.65
N PHE A 8 -40.76 -5.61 10.18
CA PHE A 8 -39.99 -4.37 10.15
C PHE A 8 -40.52 -3.29 11.08
N ILE A 9 -41.83 -3.18 11.29
CA ILE A 9 -42.44 -2.07 12.05
C ILE A 9 -42.70 -2.46 13.50
N GLU A 10 -43.22 -3.65 13.75
CA GLU A 10 -43.51 -4.12 15.09
C GLU A 10 -42.31 -4.10 16.05
N PRO A 11 -41.06 -4.49 15.65
CA PRO A 11 -39.90 -4.40 16.53
C PRO A 11 -39.62 -2.95 16.98
N LEU A 12 -39.83 -1.97 16.13
CA LEU A 12 -39.63 -0.55 16.48
C LEU A 12 -40.61 -0.03 17.52
N THR A 13 -41.74 -0.70 17.75
CA THR A 13 -42.69 -0.33 18.81
C THR A 13 -42.28 -0.87 20.19
N LYS A 14 -41.33 -1.81 20.24
CA LYS A 14 -40.85 -2.41 21.50
C LYS A 14 -39.72 -1.60 22.10
N ALA A 15 -39.90 -1.14 23.34
CA ALA A 15 -38.98 -0.25 24.01
C ALA A 15 -37.54 -0.79 24.10
N TYR A 16 -37.37 -2.11 24.36
CA TYR A 16 -36.06 -2.73 24.45
C TYR A 16 -35.29 -2.69 23.11
N PHE A 17 -36.02 -2.91 21.99
CA PHE A 17 -35.42 -2.86 20.65
C PHE A 17 -35.02 -1.43 20.27
N LEU A 18 -35.84 -0.46 20.58
CA LEU A 18 -35.56 0.95 20.32
C LEU A 18 -34.36 1.45 21.13
N LYS A 19 -34.24 1.03 22.41
CA LYS A 19 -33.07 1.31 23.25
C LYS A 19 -31.80 0.68 22.68
N ALA A 20 -31.87 -0.59 22.27
CA ALA A 20 -30.75 -1.29 21.63
C ALA A 20 -30.32 -0.62 20.32
N LEU A 21 -31.28 -0.22 19.51
CA LEU A 21 -31.01 0.48 18.24
C LEU A 21 -30.34 1.83 18.45
N ILE A 22 -30.88 2.67 19.33
CA ILE A 22 -30.33 4.02 19.60
C ILE A 22 -28.98 3.92 20.30
N GLY A 23 -28.92 3.19 21.44
CA GLY A 23 -27.68 3.05 22.21
C GLY A 23 -26.59 2.37 21.42
N GLY A 24 -26.91 1.25 20.74
CA GLY A 24 -25.98 0.55 19.87
C GLY A 24 -25.47 1.42 18.71
N SER A 25 -26.36 2.20 18.08
CA SER A 25 -25.96 3.11 17.00
C SER A 25 -25.02 4.22 17.44
N ILE A 26 -25.24 4.80 18.61
CA ILE A 26 -24.35 5.84 19.18
C ILE A 26 -22.95 5.26 19.38
N VAL A 27 -22.85 4.09 20.02
CA VAL A 27 -21.58 3.40 20.26
C VAL A 27 -20.95 3.01 18.94
N ALA A 28 -21.71 2.42 18.01
CA ALA A 28 -21.17 1.98 16.71
C ALA A 28 -20.58 3.12 15.90
N VAL A 29 -21.26 4.27 15.85
CA VAL A 29 -20.77 5.45 15.13
C VAL A 29 -19.44 5.94 15.71
N VAL A 30 -19.34 6.05 17.04
CA VAL A 30 -18.11 6.56 17.68
C VAL A 30 -16.98 5.54 17.56
N CYS A 31 -17.25 4.25 17.77
CA CYS A 31 -16.28 3.18 17.56
C CYS A 31 -15.77 3.20 16.11
N ALA A 32 -16.68 3.28 15.13
CA ALA A 32 -16.34 3.28 13.72
C ALA A 32 -15.49 4.50 13.31
N VAL A 33 -15.81 5.68 13.81
CA VAL A 33 -15.04 6.92 13.58
C VAL A 33 -13.64 6.83 14.20
N ALA A 34 -13.56 6.43 15.49
CA ALA A 34 -12.27 6.22 16.16
C ALA A 34 -11.44 5.11 15.48
N GLY A 35 -12.11 4.05 15.05
CA GLY A 35 -11.51 2.93 14.33
C GLY A 35 -10.75 3.32 13.06
N CYS A 36 -11.17 4.38 12.36
CA CYS A 36 -10.42 4.90 11.21
C CYS A 36 -9.00 5.31 11.61
N LEU A 37 -8.84 6.01 12.72
CA LEU A 37 -7.52 6.40 13.24
C LEU A 37 -6.74 5.21 13.81
N VAL A 38 -7.42 4.25 14.44
CA VAL A 38 -6.81 3.00 14.92
C VAL A 38 -6.17 2.21 13.76
N ILE A 39 -6.88 2.08 12.64
CA ILE A 39 -6.36 1.38 11.45
C ILE A 39 -5.18 2.15 10.84
N LEU A 40 -5.29 3.47 10.69
CA LEU A 40 -4.23 4.30 10.11
C LEU A 40 -2.96 4.30 10.97
N GLN A 41 -3.09 4.26 12.29
CA GLN A 41 -1.96 4.14 13.22
C GLN A 41 -1.45 2.70 13.38
N ARG A 42 -2.03 1.73 12.66
CA ARG A 42 -1.67 0.29 12.71
C ARG A 42 -1.81 -0.32 14.11
N MET A 43 -2.76 0.16 14.90
CA MET A 43 -3.00 -0.29 16.28
C MET A 43 -4.31 -1.11 16.38
N ALA A 44 -4.60 -1.97 15.40
CA ALA A 44 -5.87 -2.71 15.33
C ALA A 44 -6.15 -3.56 16.58
N PHE A 45 -5.13 -4.16 17.18
CA PHE A 45 -5.28 -4.98 18.38
C PHE A 45 -5.43 -4.17 19.68
N LEU A 46 -5.32 -2.84 19.63
CA LEU A 46 -5.44 -1.99 20.83
C LEU A 46 -6.83 -2.11 21.48
N GLY A 47 -7.90 -2.12 20.67
CA GLY A 47 -9.27 -2.25 21.17
C GLY A 47 -9.49 -3.55 21.92
N ASP A 48 -8.98 -4.66 21.39
CA ASP A 48 -9.03 -5.99 22.00
C ASP A 48 -8.22 -6.03 23.32
N ALA A 49 -7.01 -5.47 23.28
CA ALA A 49 -6.16 -5.36 24.45
C ALA A 49 -6.84 -4.60 25.62
N LEU A 50 -7.49 -3.48 25.30
CA LEU A 50 -8.19 -2.66 26.31
C LEU A 50 -9.43 -3.38 26.84
N ALA A 51 -10.21 -4.03 25.99
CA ALA A 51 -11.39 -4.77 26.40
C ALA A 51 -11.05 -5.94 27.35
N HIS A 52 -9.97 -6.65 27.08
CA HIS A 52 -9.52 -7.74 27.96
C HIS A 52 -8.87 -7.23 29.26
N ALA A 53 -8.13 -6.13 29.21
CA ALA A 53 -7.56 -5.49 30.42
C ALA A 53 -8.63 -5.01 31.42
N MET A 54 -9.82 -4.69 30.91
CA MET A 54 -10.95 -4.29 31.76
C MET A 54 -11.32 -5.35 32.82
N ILE A 55 -11.19 -6.64 32.51
CA ILE A 55 -11.52 -7.72 33.46
C ILE A 55 -10.65 -7.58 34.72
N ALA A 56 -9.36 -7.28 34.56
CA ALA A 56 -8.48 -7.01 35.68
C ALA A 56 -8.93 -5.77 36.46
N GLY A 57 -9.33 -4.72 35.76
CA GLY A 57 -9.80 -3.45 36.34
C GLY A 57 -11.12 -3.55 37.07
N VAL A 58 -12.10 -4.27 36.51
CA VAL A 58 -13.38 -4.55 37.15
C VAL A 58 -13.17 -5.34 38.42
N GLY A 59 -12.36 -6.41 38.37
CA GLY A 59 -12.03 -7.24 39.52
C GLY A 59 -11.30 -6.47 40.62
N ALA A 60 -10.32 -5.64 40.26
CA ALA A 60 -9.60 -4.80 41.19
C ALA A 60 -10.49 -3.73 41.82
N GLY A 61 -11.34 -3.06 41.04
CA GLY A 61 -12.30 -2.07 41.51
C GLY A 61 -13.33 -2.65 42.50
N TYR A 62 -13.81 -3.88 42.18
CA TYR A 62 -14.72 -4.61 43.08
C TYR A 62 -14.03 -4.93 44.40
N LEU A 63 -12.83 -5.49 44.37
CA LEU A 63 -12.07 -5.84 45.59
C LEU A 63 -11.73 -4.61 46.41
N PHE A 64 -11.35 -3.52 45.77
CA PHE A 64 -11.06 -2.26 46.47
C PHE A 64 -12.26 -1.80 47.31
N MET A 65 -13.46 -1.77 46.71
CA MET A 65 -14.68 -1.38 47.44
C MET A 65 -15.01 -2.36 48.56
N LYS A 66 -14.89 -3.66 48.31
CA LYS A 66 -15.21 -4.70 49.31
C LYS A 66 -14.26 -4.68 50.48
N ILE A 67 -12.95 -4.51 50.24
CA ILE A 67 -11.92 -4.55 51.29
C ILE A 67 -11.90 -3.24 52.09
N PHE A 68 -11.98 -2.08 51.44
CA PHE A 68 -11.83 -0.78 52.11
C PHE A 68 -13.12 -0.22 52.67
N PHE A 69 -14.24 -0.48 52.02
CA PHE A 69 -15.53 0.10 52.42
C PHE A 69 -16.55 -0.94 52.90
N GLY A 70 -16.28 -2.23 52.76
CA GLY A 70 -17.17 -3.31 53.22
C GLY A 70 -18.51 -3.42 52.46
N VAL A 71 -18.68 -2.64 51.39
CA VAL A 71 -19.89 -2.59 50.56
C VAL A 71 -19.70 -3.33 49.25
N GLU A 72 -20.80 -3.79 48.64
CA GLU A 72 -20.76 -4.31 47.26
C GLU A 72 -20.42 -3.18 46.30
N ALA A 73 -19.63 -3.52 45.28
CA ALA A 73 -19.08 -2.52 44.37
C ALA A 73 -20.19 -1.80 43.57
N ALA A 74 -20.22 -0.50 43.70
CA ALA A 74 -21.03 0.33 42.81
C ALA A 74 -20.47 0.27 41.37
N ALA A 75 -21.36 0.34 40.40
CA ALA A 75 -21.00 0.33 38.98
C ALA A 75 -19.91 1.39 38.63
N GLY A 76 -19.96 2.55 39.31
CA GLY A 76 -18.93 3.59 39.12
C GLY A 76 -17.52 3.18 39.54
N ALA A 77 -17.36 2.38 40.61
CA ALA A 77 -16.05 1.90 41.06
C ALA A 77 -15.45 0.89 40.10
N MET A 78 -16.28 0.03 39.49
CA MET A 78 -15.88 -0.92 38.47
C MET A 78 -15.47 -0.19 37.18
N LEU A 79 -16.20 0.85 36.77
CA LEU A 79 -15.83 1.70 35.63
C LEU A 79 -14.50 2.42 35.84
N ILE A 80 -14.28 3.01 37.05
CA ILE A 80 -13.01 3.68 37.37
C ILE A 80 -11.86 2.67 37.38
N GLY A 81 -12.04 1.49 37.98
CA GLY A 81 -11.06 0.42 37.98
C GLY A 81 -10.70 -0.04 36.59
N SER A 82 -11.70 -0.21 35.72
CA SER A 82 -11.50 -0.56 34.31
C SER A 82 -10.72 0.50 33.54
N LEU A 83 -11.02 1.77 33.76
CA LEU A 83 -10.33 2.88 33.12
C LEU A 83 -8.87 2.95 33.57
N ILE A 84 -8.60 2.77 34.88
CA ILE A 84 -7.24 2.72 35.43
C ILE A 84 -6.46 1.56 34.81
N ALA A 85 -7.04 0.37 34.73
CA ALA A 85 -6.40 -0.80 34.12
C ALA A 85 -6.13 -0.59 32.63
N ALA A 86 -7.08 0.01 31.90
CA ALA A 86 -6.90 0.34 30.49
C ALA A 86 -5.76 1.36 30.28
N MET A 87 -5.71 2.44 31.08
CA MET A 87 -4.64 3.43 31.02
C MET A 87 -3.27 2.83 31.42
N PHE A 88 -3.25 1.95 32.42
CA PHE A 88 -2.04 1.22 32.80
C PHE A 88 -1.55 0.31 31.68
N THR A 89 -2.47 -0.39 31.02
CA THR A 89 -2.15 -1.24 29.86
C THR A 89 -1.52 -0.43 28.72
N VAL A 90 -2.10 0.71 28.38
CA VAL A 90 -1.57 1.63 27.37
C VAL A 90 -0.16 2.13 27.75
N PHE A 91 0.01 2.54 29.00
CA PHE A 91 1.31 2.97 29.49
C PHE A 91 2.37 1.86 29.38
N MET A 92 2.02 0.64 29.79
CA MET A 92 2.91 -0.51 29.71
C MET A 92 3.25 -0.91 28.27
N ILE A 93 2.27 -0.87 27.35
CA ILE A 93 2.51 -1.10 25.93
C ILE A 93 3.52 -0.08 25.37
N GLY A 94 3.30 1.21 25.63
CA GLY A 94 4.19 2.28 25.19
C GLY A 94 5.60 2.19 25.82
N PHE A 95 5.67 1.82 27.11
CA PHE A 95 6.93 1.61 27.81
C PHE A 95 7.73 0.45 27.20
N VAL A 96 7.11 -0.72 27.02
CA VAL A 96 7.77 -1.90 26.43
C VAL A 96 8.22 -1.63 25.00
N ALA A 97 7.38 -1.02 24.17
CA ALA A 97 7.74 -0.68 22.78
C ALA A 97 8.92 0.32 22.71
N LYS A 98 9.03 1.25 23.68
CA LYS A 98 10.12 2.24 23.71
C LYS A 98 11.45 1.67 24.24
N VAL A 99 11.40 0.79 25.24
CA VAL A 99 12.60 0.24 25.92
C VAL A 99 13.13 -1.00 25.23
N SER A 100 12.29 -1.73 24.50
CA SER A 100 12.67 -2.97 23.82
C SER A 100 12.79 -2.78 22.29
N ARG A 101 13.39 -3.76 21.61
CA ARG A 101 13.45 -3.82 20.14
C ARG A 101 12.18 -4.41 19.50
N ILE A 102 11.14 -4.63 20.30
CA ILE A 102 9.91 -5.29 19.88
C ILE A 102 9.00 -4.29 19.21
N LYS A 103 8.33 -4.70 18.12
CA LYS A 103 7.34 -3.86 17.43
C LYS A 103 6.14 -3.60 18.34
N GLU A 104 5.45 -2.47 18.12
CA GLU A 104 4.31 -2.03 18.95
C GLU A 104 3.19 -3.08 18.99
N ASP A 105 2.85 -3.71 17.86
CA ASP A 105 1.83 -4.77 17.80
C ASP A 105 2.18 -5.99 18.69
N THR A 106 3.45 -6.38 18.71
CA THR A 106 3.92 -7.47 19.57
C THR A 106 3.86 -7.06 21.05
N SER A 107 4.21 -5.81 21.37
CA SER A 107 4.10 -5.27 22.73
C SER A 107 2.64 -5.25 23.20
N ILE A 108 1.69 -4.90 22.31
CA ILE A 108 0.26 -4.99 22.59
C ILE A 108 -0.10 -6.42 22.97
N GLY A 109 0.27 -7.42 22.13
CA GLY A 109 -0.03 -8.84 22.36
C GLY A 109 0.47 -9.36 23.69
N ILE A 110 1.73 -9.09 24.05
CA ILE A 110 2.33 -9.54 25.31
C ILE A 110 1.67 -8.91 26.52
N MET A 111 1.48 -7.59 26.48
CA MET A 111 0.97 -6.84 27.64
C MET A 111 -0.49 -7.15 27.92
N TYR A 112 -1.34 -7.22 26.87
CA TYR A 112 -2.74 -7.53 27.09
C TYR A 112 -2.94 -8.96 27.62
N THR A 113 -2.19 -9.92 27.08
CA THR A 113 -2.27 -11.32 27.56
C THR A 113 -1.86 -11.43 29.02
N GLY A 114 -0.79 -10.73 29.41
CA GLY A 114 -0.31 -10.72 30.80
C GLY A 114 -1.31 -10.07 31.76
N ILE A 115 -1.87 -8.92 31.40
CA ILE A 115 -2.82 -8.19 32.24
C ILE A 115 -4.17 -8.94 32.31
N PHE A 116 -4.63 -9.51 31.18
CA PHE A 116 -5.81 -10.37 31.16
C PHE A 116 -5.62 -11.59 32.09
N ALA A 117 -4.50 -12.29 31.97
CA ALA A 117 -4.18 -13.45 32.82
C ALA A 117 -4.14 -13.04 34.31
N ALA A 118 -3.55 -11.89 34.63
CA ALA A 118 -3.57 -11.35 36.00
C ALA A 118 -4.98 -11.07 36.49
N GLY A 119 -5.86 -10.52 35.61
CA GLY A 119 -7.28 -10.32 35.91
C GLY A 119 -8.03 -11.63 36.20
N VAL A 120 -7.83 -12.63 35.35
CA VAL A 120 -8.46 -13.96 35.54
C VAL A 120 -7.99 -14.60 36.84
N VAL A 121 -6.69 -14.55 37.15
CA VAL A 121 -6.14 -15.05 38.44
C VAL A 121 -6.75 -14.30 39.61
N LEU A 122 -6.86 -12.96 39.53
CA LEU A 122 -7.44 -12.14 40.55
C LEU A 122 -8.92 -12.52 40.83
N VAL A 123 -9.73 -12.64 39.78
CA VAL A 123 -11.13 -13.07 39.89
C VAL A 123 -11.25 -14.48 40.43
N SER A 124 -10.39 -15.41 40.01
CA SER A 124 -10.39 -16.80 40.47
C SER A 124 -10.01 -16.94 41.94
N VAL A 125 -8.95 -16.26 42.40
CA VAL A 125 -8.49 -16.30 43.82
C VAL A 125 -9.53 -15.70 44.74
N PHE A 126 -10.18 -14.63 44.31
CA PHE A 126 -11.20 -13.90 45.12
C PHE A 126 -12.64 -14.23 44.71
N SER A 127 -12.87 -15.41 44.06
CA SER A 127 -14.19 -15.85 43.59
C SER A 127 -15.28 -15.89 44.68
N LYS A 128 -14.91 -16.02 45.96
CA LYS A 128 -15.83 -15.91 47.09
C LYS A 128 -16.39 -14.50 47.29
N TYR A 129 -15.72 -13.49 46.80
CA TYR A 129 -16.08 -12.09 46.94
C TYR A 129 -16.55 -11.46 45.65
N ILE A 130 -16.05 -11.95 44.49
CA ILE A 130 -16.33 -11.40 43.16
C ILE A 130 -17.32 -12.29 42.46
N HIS A 131 -18.55 -11.80 42.25
CA HIS A 131 -19.60 -12.49 41.51
C HIS A 131 -19.78 -11.83 40.16
N ILE A 132 -18.77 -11.98 39.28
CA ILE A 132 -18.80 -11.46 37.89
C ILE A 132 -19.07 -12.64 36.95
N ASP A 133 -20.14 -12.57 36.17
CA ASP A 133 -20.37 -13.47 35.09
C ASP A 133 -19.51 -13.06 33.87
N ILE A 134 -18.34 -13.73 33.74
CA ILE A 134 -17.37 -13.47 32.66
C ILE A 134 -17.99 -13.75 31.29
N VAL A 135 -18.89 -14.75 31.20
CA VAL A 135 -19.55 -15.10 29.92
C VAL A 135 -20.46 -13.97 29.47
N HIS A 136 -21.26 -13.42 30.39
CA HIS A 136 -22.13 -12.27 30.11
C HIS A 136 -21.33 -11.03 29.72
N PHE A 137 -20.20 -10.78 30.37
CA PHE A 137 -19.30 -9.67 30.08
C PHE A 137 -18.69 -9.77 28.68
N ILE A 138 -18.29 -10.97 28.24
CA ILE A 138 -17.71 -11.22 26.90
C ILE A 138 -18.77 -11.13 25.82
N MET A 139 -19.91 -11.80 26.01
CA MET A 139 -20.96 -11.87 25.00
C MET A 139 -21.79 -10.59 24.90
N GLY A 140 -21.96 -9.88 26.02
CA GLY A 140 -22.83 -8.72 26.14
C GLY A 140 -24.31 -9.05 26.02
N ASP A 141 -25.15 -8.08 26.35
CA ASP A 141 -26.61 -8.15 26.13
C ASP A 141 -27.13 -6.81 25.59
N ILE A 142 -27.03 -6.64 24.29
CA ILE A 142 -27.47 -5.39 23.65
C ILE A 142 -28.98 -5.14 23.76
N LEU A 143 -29.77 -6.18 23.99
CA LEU A 143 -31.23 -6.05 24.17
C LEU A 143 -31.62 -5.73 25.64
N GLY A 144 -30.73 -6.00 26.58
CA GLY A 144 -30.90 -5.74 28.01
C GLY A 144 -30.26 -4.44 28.50
N ILE A 145 -29.96 -3.47 27.64
CA ILE A 145 -29.29 -2.22 27.99
C ILE A 145 -30.06 -1.44 29.10
N SER A 146 -29.36 -1.13 30.17
CA SER A 146 -29.92 -0.28 31.24
C SER A 146 -29.92 1.20 30.81
N ASP A 147 -30.86 1.99 31.40
CA ASP A 147 -30.94 3.42 31.11
C ASP A 147 -29.64 4.14 31.55
N THR A 148 -29.04 3.68 32.66
CA THR A 148 -27.79 4.22 33.19
C THR A 148 -26.63 4.01 32.21
N ASP A 149 -26.50 2.79 31.68
CA ASP A 149 -25.41 2.46 30.73
C ASP A 149 -25.58 3.25 29.42
N MET A 150 -26.82 3.38 28.94
CA MET A 150 -27.12 4.18 27.74
C MET A 150 -26.76 5.67 27.95
N ILE A 151 -27.05 6.26 29.11
CA ILE A 151 -26.70 7.66 29.39
C ILE A 151 -25.19 7.83 29.49
N VAL A 152 -24.51 6.96 30.27
CA VAL A 152 -23.04 7.01 30.41
C VAL A 152 -22.34 6.87 29.09
N SER A 153 -22.69 5.84 28.27
CA SER A 153 -22.11 5.64 26.98
C SER A 153 -22.40 6.77 25.99
N SER A 154 -23.58 7.39 26.06
CA SER A 154 -23.92 8.55 25.22
C SER A 154 -23.07 9.77 25.60
N ILE A 155 -22.87 10.06 26.91
CA ILE A 155 -22.02 11.17 27.37
C ILE A 155 -20.56 10.92 26.93
N VAL A 156 -20.04 9.72 27.18
CA VAL A 156 -18.68 9.35 26.76
C VAL A 156 -18.51 9.48 25.25
N SER A 157 -19.46 8.94 24.50
CA SER A 157 -19.46 9.01 23.03
C SER A 157 -19.46 10.44 22.52
N ALA A 158 -20.31 11.29 23.07
CA ALA A 158 -20.35 12.72 22.71
C ALA A 158 -19.05 13.44 23.06
N THR A 159 -18.46 13.15 24.25
CA THR A 159 -17.19 13.73 24.67
C THR A 159 -16.06 13.32 23.75
N VAL A 160 -15.92 12.02 23.45
CA VAL A 160 -14.86 11.53 22.56
C VAL A 160 -15.03 12.06 21.15
N LEU A 161 -16.24 12.05 20.60
CA LEU A 161 -16.50 12.61 19.27
C LEU A 161 -16.13 14.10 19.21
N SER A 162 -16.46 14.86 20.27
CA SER A 162 -16.08 16.27 20.36
C SER A 162 -14.56 16.45 20.37
N VAL A 163 -13.83 15.64 21.13
CA VAL A 163 -12.35 15.65 21.15
C VAL A 163 -11.78 15.30 19.77
N LEU A 164 -12.30 14.24 19.11
CA LEU A 164 -11.85 13.83 17.79
C LEU A 164 -12.08 14.93 16.74
N ILE A 165 -13.22 15.62 16.77
CA ILE A 165 -13.54 16.72 15.86
C ILE A 165 -12.67 17.94 16.16
N LEU A 166 -12.54 18.34 17.43
CA LEU A 166 -11.77 19.52 17.84
C LEU A 166 -10.29 19.41 17.48
N PHE A 167 -9.71 18.23 17.71
CA PHE A 167 -8.30 17.95 17.43
C PHE A 167 -8.08 17.19 16.12
N PHE A 168 -9.07 17.15 15.23
CA PHE A 168 -9.01 16.38 13.97
C PHE A 168 -7.75 16.64 13.14
N ARG A 169 -7.36 17.91 12.99
CA ARG A 169 -6.15 18.31 12.24
C ARG A 169 -4.88 17.71 12.84
N TYR A 170 -4.77 17.71 14.15
CA TYR A 170 -3.60 17.16 14.86
C TYR A 170 -3.56 15.64 14.75
N PHE A 171 -4.69 14.96 14.95
CA PHE A 171 -4.78 13.52 14.78
C PHE A 171 -4.46 13.10 13.34
N LYS A 172 -4.93 13.85 12.34
CA LYS A 172 -4.63 13.59 10.93
C LYS A 172 -3.13 13.65 10.67
N ILE A 173 -2.46 14.76 11.01
CA ILE A 173 -1.03 14.93 10.78
C ILE A 173 -0.20 13.88 11.54
N THR A 174 -0.47 13.66 12.81
CA THR A 174 0.28 12.69 13.63
C THR A 174 0.07 11.24 13.22
N SER A 175 -1.04 10.91 12.56
CA SER A 175 -1.31 9.56 12.05
C SER A 175 -0.64 9.28 10.70
N PHE A 176 -0.46 10.30 9.85
CA PHE A 176 0.14 10.12 8.52
C PHE A 176 1.65 10.36 8.53
N ASP A 177 2.11 11.40 9.21
CA ASP A 177 3.53 11.75 9.28
C ASP A 177 3.89 12.29 10.68
N PRO A 178 4.23 11.40 11.62
CA PRO A 178 4.62 11.80 12.97
C PRO A 178 5.97 12.55 13.00
N VAL A 179 6.86 12.32 12.02
CA VAL A 179 8.16 12.98 11.95
C VAL A 179 7.98 14.44 11.55
N MET A 180 7.21 14.70 10.51
CA MET A 180 6.85 16.06 10.09
C MET A 180 6.07 16.78 11.19
N ALA A 181 5.11 16.10 11.86
CA ALA A 181 4.37 16.67 12.97
C ALA A 181 5.31 17.16 14.09
N ALA A 182 6.31 16.35 14.46
CA ALA A 182 7.29 16.72 15.47
C ALA A 182 8.17 17.89 15.01
N SER A 183 8.56 17.96 13.75
CA SER A 183 9.42 19.03 13.21
C SER A 183 8.75 20.41 13.21
N ILE A 184 7.43 20.46 13.05
CA ILE A 184 6.63 21.71 13.16
C ILE A 184 6.18 22.04 14.59
N GLY A 185 6.69 21.30 15.60
CA GLY A 185 6.46 21.57 17.01
C GLY A 185 5.17 20.97 17.59
N ILE A 186 4.50 20.03 16.90
CA ILE A 186 3.34 19.34 17.44
C ILE A 186 3.80 18.25 18.44
N PRO A 187 3.29 18.21 19.68
CA PRO A 187 3.66 17.18 20.66
C PRO A 187 3.01 15.83 20.31
N VAL A 188 3.62 15.08 19.40
CA VAL A 188 3.10 13.81 18.87
C VAL A 188 2.74 12.82 19.97
N LEU A 189 3.58 12.71 21.00
CA LEU A 189 3.37 11.80 22.12
C LEU A 189 2.09 12.15 22.91
N PHE A 190 1.81 13.43 23.11
CA PHE A 190 0.58 13.90 23.77
C PHE A 190 -0.66 13.48 22.98
N PHE A 191 -0.67 13.72 21.66
CA PHE A 191 -1.80 13.35 20.81
C PHE A 191 -1.98 11.83 20.69
N LYS A 192 -0.89 11.08 20.71
CA LYS A 192 -0.95 9.60 20.76
C LYS A 192 -1.64 9.13 22.04
N TYR A 193 -1.23 9.61 23.21
CA TYR A 193 -1.85 9.24 24.50
C TYR A 193 -3.28 9.77 24.62
N LEU A 194 -3.56 10.96 24.13
CA LEU A 194 -4.91 11.52 24.11
C LEU A 194 -5.85 10.66 23.27
N PHE A 195 -5.42 10.26 22.07
CA PHE A 195 -6.19 9.36 21.21
C PHE A 195 -6.41 7.99 21.85
N THR A 196 -5.36 7.40 22.40
CA THR A 196 -5.45 6.09 23.06
C THR A 196 -6.36 6.17 24.31
N GLY A 197 -6.32 7.27 25.04
CA GLY A 197 -7.25 7.54 26.13
C GLY A 197 -8.71 7.66 25.66
N CYS A 198 -8.95 8.31 24.54
CA CYS A 198 -10.28 8.34 23.90
C CYS A 198 -10.78 6.95 23.54
N VAL A 199 -9.93 6.12 22.90
CA VAL A 199 -10.27 4.73 22.58
C VAL A 199 -10.56 3.92 23.85
N SER A 200 -9.76 4.09 24.91
CA SER A 200 -9.98 3.43 26.21
C SER A 200 -11.33 3.81 26.80
N LEU A 201 -11.71 5.09 26.80
CA LEU A 201 -13.00 5.56 27.29
C LEU A 201 -14.18 4.95 26.50
N ILE A 202 -14.07 4.92 25.17
CA ILE A 202 -15.10 4.28 24.32
C ILE A 202 -15.24 2.80 24.69
N VAL A 203 -14.12 2.06 24.67
CA VAL A 203 -14.12 0.62 24.93
C VAL A 203 -14.71 0.33 26.29
N VAL A 204 -14.24 1.01 27.35
CA VAL A 204 -14.70 0.80 28.73
C VAL A 204 -16.20 1.09 28.87
N SER A 205 -16.71 2.18 28.29
CA SER A 205 -18.14 2.51 28.38
C SER A 205 -19.02 1.59 27.55
N ALA A 206 -18.53 1.16 26.39
CA ALA A 206 -19.29 0.37 25.45
C ALA A 206 -19.35 -1.13 25.83
N VAL A 207 -18.26 -1.68 26.40
CA VAL A 207 -18.23 -3.11 26.78
C VAL A 207 -19.32 -3.46 27.78
N ASN A 208 -19.58 -2.60 28.76
CA ASN A 208 -20.65 -2.85 29.72
C ASN A 208 -22.04 -2.90 29.08
N MET A 209 -22.23 -2.23 27.94
CA MET A 209 -23.49 -2.14 27.23
C MET A 209 -23.68 -3.23 26.17
N VAL A 210 -22.64 -3.49 25.40
CA VAL A 210 -22.77 -4.34 24.18
C VAL A 210 -21.82 -5.55 24.18
N GLY A 211 -20.92 -5.66 25.16
CA GLY A 211 -19.94 -6.74 25.29
C GLY A 211 -18.64 -6.52 24.48
N VAL A 212 -17.61 -7.26 24.89
CA VAL A 212 -16.25 -7.17 24.30
C VAL A 212 -16.24 -7.43 22.81
N ILE A 213 -16.84 -8.54 22.38
CA ILE A 213 -16.82 -8.99 20.99
C ILE A 213 -17.38 -7.92 20.05
N LEU A 214 -18.52 -7.35 20.43
CA LEU A 214 -19.20 -6.36 19.59
C LEU A 214 -18.44 -5.03 19.55
N VAL A 215 -17.89 -4.56 20.66
CA VAL A 215 -17.12 -3.29 20.70
C VAL A 215 -15.87 -3.36 19.83
N VAL A 216 -15.07 -4.43 19.99
CA VAL A 216 -13.84 -4.63 19.19
C VAL A 216 -14.18 -4.72 17.71
N GLY A 217 -15.21 -5.46 17.39
CA GLY A 217 -15.65 -5.60 16.01
C GLY A 217 -16.17 -4.31 15.38
N LEU A 218 -16.96 -3.52 16.12
CA LEU A 218 -17.45 -2.21 15.66
C LEU A 218 -16.32 -1.17 15.53
N LEU A 219 -15.25 -1.31 16.29
CA LEU A 219 -14.08 -0.45 16.18
C LEU A 219 -13.30 -0.72 14.89
N ILE A 220 -13.19 -1.97 14.47
CA ILE A 220 -12.31 -2.37 13.35
C ILE A 220 -13.09 -2.53 12.04
N THR A 221 -14.15 -3.34 12.03
CA THR A 221 -14.79 -3.81 10.80
C THR A 221 -15.41 -2.69 9.94
N PRO A 222 -16.20 -1.73 10.50
CA PRO A 222 -16.76 -0.64 9.70
C PRO A 222 -15.67 0.29 9.15
N ALA A 223 -14.61 0.53 9.93
CA ALA A 223 -13.48 1.35 9.51
C ALA A 223 -12.65 0.68 8.40
N ALA A 224 -12.39 -0.64 8.50
CA ALA A 224 -11.75 -1.43 7.46
C ALA A 224 -12.59 -1.47 6.17
N THR A 225 -13.90 -1.58 6.30
CA THR A 225 -14.83 -1.53 5.15
C THR A 225 -14.76 -0.18 4.42
N ALA A 226 -14.75 0.91 5.18
CA ALA A 226 -14.64 2.26 4.61
C ALA A 226 -13.27 2.52 3.98
N TYR A 227 -12.20 1.97 4.55
CA TYR A 227 -10.83 2.07 4.03
C TYR A 227 -10.69 1.50 2.61
N LEU A 228 -11.43 0.42 2.28
CA LEU A 228 -11.45 -0.16 0.92
C LEU A 228 -12.13 0.73 -0.13
N LEU A 229 -12.89 1.75 0.29
CA LEU A 229 -13.68 2.57 -0.64
C LEU A 229 -13.08 3.95 -0.89
N THR A 230 -12.19 4.45 -0.01
CA THR A 230 -11.71 5.83 -0.11
C THR A 230 -10.32 6.04 0.48
N ASP A 231 -9.55 6.92 -0.18
CA ASP A 231 -8.20 7.34 0.25
C ASP A 231 -8.25 8.64 1.11
N ARG A 232 -9.44 9.23 1.35
CA ARG A 232 -9.59 10.47 2.13
C ARG A 232 -10.14 10.17 3.51
N LEU A 233 -9.41 10.58 4.56
CA LEU A 233 -9.78 10.31 5.95
C LEU A 233 -11.19 10.83 6.31
N GLU A 234 -11.55 12.02 5.86
CA GLU A 234 -12.87 12.62 6.15
C GLU A 234 -14.01 11.74 5.59
N LYS A 235 -13.85 11.27 4.33
CA LYS A 235 -14.83 10.37 3.70
C LYS A 235 -14.83 9.00 4.36
N MET A 236 -13.65 8.50 4.75
CA MET A 236 -13.50 7.23 5.45
C MET A 236 -14.26 7.25 6.79
N MET A 237 -14.16 8.32 7.58
CA MET A 237 -14.89 8.47 8.84
C MET A 237 -16.40 8.51 8.63
N MET A 238 -16.89 9.23 7.62
CA MET A 238 -18.32 9.28 7.29
C MET A 238 -18.86 7.91 6.83
N LEU A 239 -18.15 7.23 5.93
CA LEU A 239 -18.52 5.89 5.46
C LEU A 239 -18.46 4.87 6.59
N SER A 240 -17.43 4.94 7.44
CA SER A 240 -17.30 4.06 8.59
C SER A 240 -18.47 4.23 9.57
N ALA A 241 -18.87 5.47 9.89
CA ALA A 241 -20.03 5.76 10.71
C ALA A 241 -21.31 5.16 10.09
N LEU A 242 -21.48 5.29 8.76
CA LEU A 242 -22.62 4.71 8.04
C LEU A 242 -22.60 3.17 8.12
N PHE A 243 -21.45 2.53 7.90
CA PHE A 243 -21.33 1.07 8.02
C PHE A 243 -21.55 0.60 9.46
N GLY A 244 -21.07 1.33 10.46
CA GLY A 244 -21.36 1.04 11.87
C GLY A 244 -22.85 1.09 12.19
N PHE A 245 -23.53 2.15 11.76
CA PHE A 245 -24.99 2.30 11.91
C PHE A 245 -25.76 1.18 11.21
N THR A 246 -25.45 0.89 9.95
CA THR A 246 -26.12 -0.17 9.18
C THR A 246 -25.82 -1.55 9.72
N SER A 247 -24.67 -1.78 10.36
CA SER A 247 -24.35 -3.03 11.06
C SER A 247 -25.27 -3.27 12.25
N ILE A 248 -25.52 -2.22 13.07
CA ILE A 248 -26.46 -2.30 14.19
C ILE A 248 -27.86 -2.57 13.66
N LEU A 249 -28.33 -1.74 12.73
CA LEU A 249 -29.68 -1.87 12.17
C LEU A 249 -29.92 -3.26 11.57
N GLY A 250 -29.08 -3.66 10.61
CA GLY A 250 -29.23 -4.95 9.92
C GLY A 250 -29.01 -6.14 10.85
N GLY A 251 -28.01 -6.06 11.75
CA GLY A 251 -27.71 -7.11 12.71
C GLY A 251 -28.80 -7.33 13.76
N LEU A 252 -29.44 -6.26 14.28
CA LEU A 252 -30.57 -6.38 15.20
C LEU A 252 -31.76 -7.05 14.53
N TYR A 253 -32.12 -6.67 13.32
CA TYR A 253 -33.17 -7.35 12.58
C TYR A 253 -32.83 -8.81 12.29
N PHE A 254 -31.59 -9.08 11.89
CA PHE A 254 -31.11 -10.45 11.67
C PHE A 254 -31.17 -11.29 12.95
N SER A 255 -30.81 -10.70 14.11
CA SER A 255 -30.95 -11.36 15.40
C SER A 255 -32.38 -11.75 15.72
N LEU A 256 -33.36 -10.87 15.48
CA LEU A 256 -34.78 -11.16 15.69
C LEU A 256 -35.28 -12.28 14.76
N TRP A 257 -34.91 -12.25 13.48
CA TRP A 257 -35.36 -13.28 12.51
C TRP A 257 -34.78 -14.65 12.80
N MET A 258 -33.53 -14.71 13.25
CA MET A 258 -32.84 -15.96 13.56
C MET A 258 -33.02 -16.39 15.02
N ASN A 259 -33.69 -15.58 15.84
CA ASN A 259 -33.84 -15.81 17.27
C ASN A 259 -32.48 -16.08 17.96
N SER A 260 -31.47 -15.27 17.66
CA SER A 260 -30.08 -15.43 18.06
C SER A 260 -29.56 -14.27 18.94
N SER A 261 -28.33 -14.38 19.48
CA SER A 261 -27.75 -13.32 20.28
C SER A 261 -27.54 -12.05 19.43
N GLY A 262 -27.91 -10.88 19.97
CA GLY A 262 -27.83 -9.60 19.28
C GLY A 262 -26.39 -9.22 18.89
N GLY A 263 -25.43 -9.37 19.80
CA GLY A 263 -24.02 -9.02 19.54
C GLY A 263 -23.41 -9.86 18.42
N GLY A 264 -23.60 -11.20 18.44
CA GLY A 264 -23.11 -12.10 17.43
C GLY A 264 -23.72 -11.83 16.05
N ALA A 265 -25.04 -11.56 16.01
CA ALA A 265 -25.76 -11.26 14.78
C ALA A 265 -25.27 -9.96 14.11
N ILE A 266 -25.02 -8.91 14.90
CA ILE A 266 -24.49 -7.63 14.44
C ILE A 266 -23.09 -7.83 13.86
N MET A 267 -22.23 -8.60 14.53
CA MET A 267 -20.89 -8.88 14.05
C MET A 267 -20.88 -9.68 12.77
N LEU A 268 -21.73 -10.69 12.66
CA LEU A 268 -21.88 -11.47 11.42
C LEU A 268 -22.33 -10.58 10.26
N PHE A 269 -23.29 -9.71 10.49
CA PHE A 269 -23.78 -8.75 9.50
C PHE A 269 -22.70 -7.75 9.09
N SER A 270 -21.96 -7.20 10.04
CA SER A 270 -20.83 -6.30 9.79
C SER A 270 -19.73 -6.98 8.96
N THR A 271 -19.41 -8.23 9.29
CA THR A 271 -18.45 -9.04 8.52
C THR A 271 -18.95 -9.32 7.10
N ALA A 272 -20.24 -9.62 6.94
CA ALA A 272 -20.84 -9.79 5.62
C ALA A 272 -20.77 -8.50 4.77
N GLN A 273 -21.01 -7.33 5.38
CA GLN A 273 -20.83 -6.04 4.71
C GLN A 273 -19.36 -5.85 4.26
N PHE A 274 -18.40 -6.15 5.14
CA PHE A 274 -16.98 -6.06 4.80
C PHE A 274 -16.62 -6.96 3.62
N LEU A 275 -17.04 -8.23 3.65
CA LEU A 275 -16.77 -9.18 2.56
C LEU A 275 -17.43 -8.75 1.24
N THR A 276 -18.63 -8.18 1.31
CA THR A 276 -19.32 -7.65 0.14
C THR A 276 -18.54 -6.48 -0.46
N VAL A 277 -18.09 -5.54 0.36
CA VAL A 277 -17.30 -4.40 -0.11
C VAL A 277 -15.93 -4.88 -0.61
N LEU A 278 -15.26 -5.81 0.08
CA LEU A 278 -13.99 -6.39 -0.37
C LEU A 278 -14.10 -7.02 -1.76
N THR A 279 -15.23 -7.65 -2.08
CA THR A 279 -15.44 -8.25 -3.40
C THR A 279 -15.80 -7.22 -4.47
N LEU A 280 -16.63 -6.22 -4.13
CA LEU A 280 -17.23 -5.29 -5.09
C LEU A 280 -16.55 -3.92 -5.18
N ALA A 281 -15.60 -3.58 -4.29
CA ALA A 281 -14.95 -2.27 -4.30
C ALA A 281 -14.28 -1.95 -5.65
N PRO A 282 -14.51 -0.75 -6.22
CA PRO A 282 -14.10 -0.46 -7.60
C PRO A 282 -12.58 -0.30 -7.77
N ARG A 283 -11.85 0.02 -6.70
CA ARG A 283 -10.38 0.22 -6.75
C ARG A 283 -9.59 -0.91 -6.10
N TYR A 284 -10.02 -1.36 -4.94
CA TYR A 284 -9.31 -2.33 -4.09
C TYR A 284 -10.08 -3.64 -3.94
N GLY A 285 -11.15 -3.83 -4.72
CA GLY A 285 -11.96 -5.04 -4.68
C GLY A 285 -11.38 -6.19 -5.49
N LEU A 286 -11.63 -7.42 -5.02
CA LEU A 286 -11.17 -8.63 -5.68
C LEU A 286 -11.66 -8.74 -7.14
N LEU A 287 -12.92 -8.39 -7.40
CA LEU A 287 -13.46 -8.39 -8.77
C LEU A 287 -12.81 -7.33 -9.66
N ALA A 288 -12.55 -6.14 -9.12
CA ALA A 288 -11.87 -5.09 -9.88
C ALA A 288 -10.44 -5.50 -10.24
N ASP A 289 -9.72 -6.14 -9.33
CA ASP A 289 -8.35 -6.61 -9.57
C ASP A 289 -8.33 -7.77 -10.59
N LEU A 290 -9.25 -8.74 -10.45
CA LEU A 290 -9.41 -9.84 -11.41
C LEU A 290 -9.76 -9.32 -12.82
N LEU A 291 -10.67 -8.35 -12.92
CA LEU A 291 -11.05 -7.75 -14.20
C LEU A 291 -9.88 -6.96 -14.81
N LYS A 292 -9.14 -6.21 -14.00
CA LYS A 292 -7.95 -5.48 -14.42
C LYS A 292 -6.87 -6.44 -14.92
N LYS A 293 -6.54 -7.48 -14.14
CA LYS A 293 -5.55 -8.49 -14.51
C LYS A 293 -5.94 -9.25 -15.78
N ASN A 294 -7.22 -9.56 -15.93
CA ASN A 294 -7.74 -10.27 -17.13
C ASN A 294 -7.77 -9.38 -18.39
N ASN A 295 -7.70 -8.05 -18.24
CA ASN A 295 -7.65 -7.09 -19.34
C ASN A 295 -6.29 -6.42 -19.50
N MET A 296 -5.33 -6.71 -18.61
CA MET A 296 -3.98 -6.18 -18.70
C MET A 296 -3.29 -6.76 -19.95
N VAL A 297 -2.74 -5.88 -20.74
CA VAL A 297 -1.89 -6.25 -21.88
C VAL A 297 -0.44 -6.18 -21.42
N PRO A 298 0.33 -7.27 -21.49
CA PRO A 298 1.76 -7.22 -21.20
C PRO A 298 2.46 -6.24 -22.15
N GLN A 299 3.35 -5.41 -21.61
CA GLN A 299 4.12 -4.45 -22.40
C GLN A 299 4.87 -5.13 -23.54
N GLN A 300 5.48 -6.28 -23.28
CA GLN A 300 6.15 -7.09 -24.27
C GLN A 300 5.27 -7.33 -25.50
N VAL A 301 3.99 -7.72 -25.33
CA VAL A 301 3.09 -7.99 -26.46
C VAL A 301 2.84 -6.73 -27.30
N THR A 302 2.74 -5.55 -26.68
CA THR A 302 2.56 -4.29 -27.43
C THR A 302 3.81 -3.92 -28.20
N GLU A 303 4.98 -4.13 -27.65
CA GLU A 303 6.28 -3.86 -28.25
C GLU A 303 6.59 -4.87 -29.36
N ASP A 304 6.29 -6.17 -29.16
CA ASP A 304 6.41 -7.20 -30.19
C ASP A 304 5.53 -6.92 -31.42
N ILE A 305 4.30 -6.40 -31.19
CA ILE A 305 3.42 -5.96 -32.27
C ILE A 305 4.06 -4.82 -33.06
N ILE A 306 4.56 -3.78 -32.39
CA ILE A 306 5.23 -2.65 -33.04
C ILE A 306 6.46 -3.13 -33.83
N GLY A 307 7.29 -3.95 -33.22
CA GLY A 307 8.48 -4.53 -33.83
C GLY A 307 8.16 -5.38 -35.06
N SER A 308 7.11 -6.21 -35.00
CA SER A 308 6.67 -7.04 -36.11
C SER A 308 6.12 -6.22 -37.28
N ILE A 309 5.33 -5.18 -37.04
CA ILE A 309 4.85 -4.27 -38.09
C ILE A 309 6.04 -3.56 -38.76
N PHE A 310 7.01 -3.12 -37.94
CA PHE A 310 8.22 -2.45 -38.45
C PHE A 310 9.07 -3.38 -39.32
N LYS A 311 9.26 -4.64 -38.91
CA LYS A 311 9.98 -5.69 -39.69
C LYS A 311 9.30 -5.96 -41.03
N SER A 312 7.99 -5.84 -41.13
CA SER A 312 7.19 -6.04 -42.36
C SER A 312 7.13 -4.80 -43.26
N GLY A 313 8.00 -3.81 -43.06
CA GLY A 313 8.05 -2.60 -43.88
C GLY A 313 7.06 -1.51 -43.47
N GLY A 314 6.58 -1.55 -42.24
CA GLY A 314 5.70 -0.52 -41.63
C GLY A 314 4.21 -0.75 -41.85
N HIS A 315 3.83 -1.82 -42.55
CA HIS A 315 2.42 -2.23 -42.74
C HIS A 315 2.29 -3.76 -42.81
N ILE A 316 1.23 -4.30 -42.25
CA ILE A 316 0.97 -5.74 -42.20
C ILE A 316 -0.53 -6.03 -42.14
N THR A 317 -0.97 -7.20 -42.57
CA THR A 317 -2.36 -7.64 -42.45
C THR A 317 -2.63 -8.14 -41.02
N TYR A 318 -3.86 -7.97 -40.51
CA TYR A 318 -4.25 -8.43 -39.17
C TYR A 318 -4.02 -9.95 -38.98
N SER A 319 -4.29 -10.75 -40.00
CA SER A 319 -4.10 -12.21 -39.96
C SER A 319 -2.62 -12.61 -39.86
N GLU A 320 -1.75 -11.96 -40.60
CA GLU A 320 -0.30 -12.21 -40.58
C GLU A 320 0.29 -11.78 -39.23
N LEU A 321 -0.07 -10.57 -38.73
CA LEU A 321 0.40 -10.08 -37.44
C LEU A 321 0.01 -11.04 -36.29
N ASN A 322 -1.22 -11.56 -36.31
CA ASN A 322 -1.68 -12.51 -35.29
C ASN A 322 -0.94 -13.85 -35.35
N SER A 323 -0.32 -14.21 -36.49
CA SER A 323 0.50 -15.43 -36.62
C SER A 323 1.92 -15.27 -36.08
N TYR A 324 2.43 -14.03 -36.01
CA TYR A 324 3.76 -13.74 -35.48
C TYR A 324 3.81 -13.59 -33.98
N ILE A 325 2.67 -13.27 -33.36
CA ILE A 325 2.60 -12.98 -31.92
C ILE A 325 2.00 -14.16 -31.15
N GLU A 326 2.82 -14.83 -30.36
CA GLU A 326 2.39 -15.94 -29.51
C GLU A 326 1.61 -15.44 -28.28
N THR A 327 0.31 -15.14 -28.49
CA THR A 327 -0.55 -14.68 -27.40
C THR A 327 -2.01 -15.11 -27.59
N THR A 328 -2.84 -14.97 -26.55
CA THR A 328 -4.27 -15.29 -26.67
C THR A 328 -4.98 -14.23 -27.52
N LYS A 329 -5.99 -14.64 -28.29
CA LYS A 329 -6.80 -13.74 -29.14
C LYS A 329 -7.36 -12.54 -28.37
N LYS A 330 -7.67 -12.71 -27.06
CA LYS A 330 -8.19 -11.63 -26.22
C LYS A 330 -7.11 -10.60 -25.92
N ILE A 331 -5.91 -11.01 -25.51
CA ILE A 331 -4.78 -10.11 -25.21
C ILE A 331 -4.36 -9.39 -26.48
N PHE A 332 -4.24 -10.09 -27.60
CA PHE A 332 -3.92 -9.50 -28.91
C PHE A 332 -4.93 -8.40 -29.29
N LYS A 333 -6.24 -8.67 -29.19
CA LYS A 333 -7.28 -7.67 -29.48
C LYS A 333 -7.20 -6.46 -28.55
N ASN A 334 -6.90 -6.66 -27.27
CA ASN A 334 -6.74 -5.58 -26.30
C ASN A 334 -5.48 -4.76 -26.60
N ALA A 335 -4.36 -5.41 -26.95
CA ALA A 335 -3.12 -4.77 -27.38
C ALA A 335 -3.32 -3.87 -28.60
N MET A 336 -3.99 -4.37 -29.61
CA MET A 336 -4.33 -3.60 -30.81
C MET A 336 -5.18 -2.37 -30.49
N LYS A 337 -6.18 -2.53 -29.61
CA LYS A 337 -7.02 -1.41 -29.17
C LYS A 337 -6.21 -0.37 -28.38
N GLN A 338 -5.32 -0.81 -27.51
CA GLN A 338 -4.45 0.06 -26.73
C GLN A 338 -3.50 0.84 -27.64
N LEU A 339 -2.78 0.16 -28.53
CA LEU A 339 -1.83 0.77 -29.48
C LEU A 339 -2.51 1.80 -30.41
N SER A 340 -3.72 1.50 -30.87
CA SER A 340 -4.51 2.45 -31.65
C SER A 340 -4.96 3.66 -30.83
N ALA A 341 -5.39 3.46 -29.58
CA ALA A 341 -5.81 4.53 -28.69
C ALA A 341 -4.64 5.44 -28.28
N GLU A 342 -3.45 4.88 -28.10
CA GLU A 342 -2.22 5.61 -27.77
C GLU A 342 -1.55 6.24 -28.99
N GLY A 343 -2.06 5.94 -30.19
CA GLY A 343 -1.61 6.54 -31.44
C GLY A 343 -0.29 5.98 -31.98
N TYR A 344 0.05 4.74 -31.67
CA TYR A 344 1.21 4.05 -32.26
C TYR A 344 0.91 3.39 -33.60
N ILE A 345 -0.34 2.96 -33.80
CA ILE A 345 -0.79 2.30 -35.03
C ILE A 345 -2.05 2.95 -35.59
N GLU A 346 -2.20 2.89 -36.92
CA GLU A 346 -3.42 3.22 -37.66
C GLU A 346 -4.02 1.95 -38.28
N ASN A 347 -5.33 1.79 -38.06
CA ASN A 347 -6.07 0.67 -38.62
C ASN A 347 -6.69 1.09 -39.98
N GLY A 348 -6.09 0.61 -41.08
CA GLY A 348 -6.69 0.70 -42.40
C GLY A 348 -7.77 -0.37 -42.63
N GLN A 349 -8.43 -0.34 -43.82
CA GLN A 349 -9.49 -1.31 -44.11
C GLN A 349 -8.99 -2.77 -44.22
N HIS A 350 -7.73 -3.00 -44.63
CA HIS A 350 -7.16 -4.33 -44.80
C HIS A 350 -5.74 -4.48 -44.23
N SER A 351 -5.11 -3.42 -43.81
CA SER A 351 -3.76 -3.39 -43.26
C SER A 351 -3.65 -2.49 -42.05
N ILE A 352 -2.71 -2.80 -41.19
CA ILE A 352 -2.32 -2.02 -40.01
C ILE A 352 -0.99 -1.35 -40.34
N SER A 353 -0.87 -0.06 -40.10
CA SER A 353 0.37 0.69 -40.32
C SER A 353 0.86 1.39 -39.08
N LEU A 354 2.16 1.64 -38.95
CA LEU A 354 2.76 2.42 -37.90
C LEU A 354 2.58 3.91 -38.19
N THR A 355 2.22 4.65 -37.16
CA THR A 355 2.31 6.12 -37.18
C THR A 355 3.77 6.57 -37.04
N GLU A 356 4.07 7.88 -37.17
CA GLU A 356 5.41 8.40 -36.86
C GLU A 356 5.84 8.10 -35.41
N LYS A 357 4.89 8.17 -34.47
CA LYS A 357 5.13 7.77 -33.07
C LYS A 357 5.48 6.28 -32.96
N GLY A 358 4.76 5.44 -33.70
CA GLY A 358 5.02 4.00 -33.74
C GLY A 358 6.36 3.65 -34.37
N LYS A 359 6.77 4.36 -35.43
CA LYS A 359 8.08 4.18 -36.07
C LYS A 359 9.23 4.57 -35.13
N ASN A 360 9.10 5.67 -34.40
CA ASN A 360 10.10 6.10 -33.43
C ASN A 360 10.26 5.08 -32.30
N GLU A 361 9.15 4.50 -31.82
CA GLU A 361 9.19 3.45 -30.80
C GLU A 361 9.81 2.16 -31.36
N ALA A 362 9.51 1.77 -32.58
CA ALA A 362 10.15 0.62 -33.24
C ALA A 362 11.66 0.82 -33.40
N LEU A 363 12.12 2.03 -33.71
CA LEU A 363 13.54 2.36 -33.79
C LEU A 363 14.21 2.30 -32.42
N ARG A 364 13.53 2.75 -31.36
CA ARG A 364 14.01 2.62 -29.97
C ARG A 364 14.21 1.16 -29.59
N LEU A 365 13.22 0.31 -29.84
CA LEU A 365 13.30 -1.13 -29.57
C LEU A 365 14.45 -1.78 -30.38
N LYS A 366 14.57 -1.43 -31.65
CA LYS A 366 15.64 -1.96 -32.50
C LYS A 366 17.03 -1.53 -32.02
N LYS A 367 17.18 -0.28 -31.53
CA LYS A 367 18.42 0.19 -30.91
C LYS A 367 18.70 -0.61 -29.64
N ALA A 368 17.72 -0.74 -28.74
CA ALA A 368 17.86 -1.50 -27.52
C ALA A 368 18.29 -2.95 -27.77
N HIS A 369 17.62 -3.64 -28.69
CA HIS A 369 17.96 -5.01 -29.07
C HIS A 369 19.43 -5.16 -29.45
N ARG A 370 19.90 -4.33 -30.39
CA ARG A 370 21.27 -4.40 -30.90
C ARG A 370 22.33 -3.97 -29.91
N VAL A 371 22.00 -2.99 -29.06
CA VAL A 371 22.89 -2.59 -27.95
C VAL A 371 23.03 -3.75 -26.97
N TRP A 372 21.93 -4.45 -26.64
CA TRP A 372 21.99 -5.63 -25.79
C TRP A 372 22.73 -6.81 -26.43
N GLU A 373 22.54 -7.10 -27.73
CA GLU A 373 23.32 -8.12 -28.44
C GLU A 373 24.82 -7.84 -28.36
N THR A 374 25.21 -6.57 -28.61
CA THR A 374 26.61 -6.14 -28.54
C THR A 374 27.16 -6.28 -27.14
N TYR A 375 26.41 -5.85 -26.12
CA TYR A 375 26.83 -5.95 -24.72
C TYR A 375 26.98 -7.39 -24.25
N LEU A 376 26.03 -8.26 -24.58
CA LEU A 376 26.05 -9.68 -24.23
C LEU A 376 27.25 -10.39 -24.91
N HIS A 377 27.53 -10.07 -26.18
CA HIS A 377 28.70 -10.58 -26.86
C HIS A 377 30.00 -10.14 -26.19
N TYR A 378 30.10 -8.86 -25.83
CA TYR A 378 31.25 -8.31 -25.08
C TYR A 378 31.45 -9.02 -23.74
N MET A 379 30.35 -9.37 -23.05
CA MET A 379 30.39 -10.10 -21.78
C MET A 379 30.70 -11.60 -21.95
N GLY A 380 30.91 -12.08 -23.17
CA GLY A 380 31.27 -13.47 -23.45
C GLY A 380 30.10 -14.46 -23.39
N VAL A 381 28.87 -14.00 -23.59
CA VAL A 381 27.71 -14.89 -23.74
C VAL A 381 27.83 -15.65 -25.07
N PRO A 382 27.59 -16.97 -25.10
CA PRO A 382 27.62 -17.74 -26.33
C PRO A 382 26.66 -17.20 -27.39
N ASP A 383 27.10 -17.11 -28.65
CA ASP A 383 26.36 -16.48 -29.75
C ASP A 383 24.96 -17.09 -29.96
N GLU A 384 24.79 -18.39 -29.69
CA GLU A 384 23.50 -19.09 -29.75
C GLU A 384 22.44 -18.59 -28.76
N HIS A 385 22.84 -17.91 -27.66
CA HIS A 385 21.97 -17.38 -26.63
C HIS A 385 21.81 -15.86 -26.67
N ILE A 386 22.65 -15.14 -27.40
CA ILE A 386 22.68 -13.68 -27.46
C ILE A 386 21.34 -13.12 -27.90
N HIS A 387 20.83 -13.62 -29.06
CA HIS A 387 19.60 -13.10 -29.66
C HIS A 387 18.37 -13.28 -28.74
N GLU A 388 18.23 -14.47 -28.15
CA GLU A 388 17.10 -14.76 -27.22
C GLU A 388 17.17 -13.89 -25.98
N GLN A 389 18.35 -13.72 -25.40
CA GLN A 389 18.51 -12.87 -24.22
C GLN A 389 18.32 -11.38 -24.54
N ALA A 390 18.85 -10.90 -25.66
CA ALA A 390 18.66 -9.52 -26.10
C ALA A 390 17.17 -9.20 -26.34
N HIS A 391 16.42 -10.16 -26.91
CA HIS A 391 14.97 -10.00 -27.09
C HIS A 391 14.19 -9.85 -25.78
N VAL A 392 14.60 -10.54 -24.71
CA VAL A 392 14.00 -10.35 -23.39
C VAL A 392 14.38 -9.00 -22.80
N LEU A 393 15.63 -8.58 -22.95
CA LEU A 393 16.19 -7.36 -22.35
C LEU A 393 15.74 -6.07 -23.05
N GLU A 394 15.41 -6.11 -24.36
CA GLU A 394 14.95 -4.95 -25.13
C GLU A 394 13.63 -4.35 -24.60
N HIS A 395 12.83 -5.17 -23.89
CA HIS A 395 11.58 -4.75 -23.26
C HIS A 395 11.77 -4.02 -21.93
N TYR A 396 13.01 -3.94 -21.43
CA TYR A 396 13.33 -3.12 -20.28
C TYR A 396 13.32 -1.65 -20.71
N ASN A 397 12.24 -0.93 -20.35
CA ASN A 397 11.96 0.41 -20.85
C ASN A 397 12.76 1.48 -20.08
N ASP A 398 14.07 1.40 -20.12
CA ASP A 398 14.99 2.37 -19.56
C ASP A 398 15.93 2.89 -20.67
N ALA A 399 15.50 3.97 -21.32
CA ALA A 399 16.26 4.58 -22.39
C ALA A 399 17.63 5.12 -21.91
N GLU A 400 17.70 5.63 -20.66
CA GLU A 400 18.93 6.12 -20.07
C GLU A 400 19.95 5.00 -19.86
N ALA A 401 19.49 3.81 -19.45
CA ALA A 401 20.34 2.64 -19.30
C ALA A 401 20.89 2.15 -20.66
N ILE A 402 20.05 2.12 -21.71
CA ILE A 402 20.48 1.73 -23.06
C ILE A 402 21.51 2.72 -23.62
N ASP A 403 21.26 4.02 -23.45
CA ASP A 403 22.20 5.05 -23.90
C ASP A 403 23.52 4.99 -23.10
N TYR A 404 23.45 4.76 -21.80
CA TYR A 404 24.64 4.54 -20.96
C TYR A 404 25.46 3.32 -21.37
N ILE A 405 24.82 2.19 -21.63
CA ILE A 405 25.50 0.96 -22.10
C ILE A 405 26.12 1.21 -23.49
N HIS A 406 25.40 1.87 -24.39
CA HIS A 406 25.88 2.22 -25.72
C HIS A 406 27.09 3.14 -25.65
N GLU A 407 27.06 4.15 -24.78
CA GLU A 407 28.19 5.03 -24.49
C GLU A 407 29.40 4.25 -23.95
N LYS A 408 29.20 3.39 -22.94
CA LYS A 408 30.26 2.58 -22.32
C LYS A 408 30.94 1.62 -23.27
N MET A 409 30.23 1.16 -24.31
CA MET A 409 30.79 0.34 -25.38
C MET A 409 31.45 1.16 -26.51
N GLY A 410 31.47 2.50 -26.42
CA GLY A 410 32.09 3.37 -27.40
C GLY A 410 31.24 3.60 -28.64
N TYR A 411 29.92 3.61 -28.51
CA TYR A 411 28.95 3.82 -29.59
C TYR A 411 29.18 2.91 -30.80
N PRO A 412 29.18 1.59 -30.62
CA PRO A 412 29.36 0.67 -31.75
C PRO A 412 28.29 0.95 -32.80
N LYS A 413 28.72 1.01 -34.08
CA LYS A 413 27.81 1.27 -35.22
C LYS A 413 27.07 0.02 -35.70
N GLN A 414 27.58 -1.16 -35.37
CA GLN A 414 27.03 -2.46 -35.80
C GLN A 414 26.99 -3.42 -34.60
N ASP A 415 26.00 -4.31 -34.63
CA ASP A 415 25.93 -5.43 -33.71
C ASP A 415 26.91 -6.55 -34.08
N PRO A 416 27.08 -7.62 -33.29
CA PRO A 416 28.00 -8.71 -33.59
C PRO A 416 27.70 -9.44 -34.90
N HIS A 417 26.50 -9.31 -35.44
CA HIS A 417 26.07 -9.89 -36.71
C HIS A 417 26.24 -8.94 -37.92
N GLY A 418 26.82 -7.73 -37.71
CA GLY A 418 27.08 -6.73 -38.73
C GLY A 418 25.87 -5.85 -39.07
N ALA A 419 24.79 -5.91 -38.32
CA ALA A 419 23.60 -5.08 -38.55
C ALA A 419 23.74 -3.71 -37.88
N ALA A 420 23.42 -2.61 -38.62
CA ALA A 420 23.62 -1.25 -38.13
C ALA A 420 22.75 -0.88 -36.94
N ILE A 421 23.33 -0.41 -35.82
CA ILE A 421 22.62 0.10 -34.67
C ILE A 421 22.03 1.46 -35.02
N PRO A 422 20.70 1.69 -34.87
CA PRO A 422 20.09 2.98 -35.17
C PRO A 422 20.64 4.08 -34.26
N ASP A 423 21.18 5.14 -34.81
CA ASP A 423 21.67 6.30 -34.08
C ASP A 423 20.54 7.34 -33.97
N ILE A 424 20.18 7.72 -32.76
CA ILE A 424 19.12 8.72 -32.50
C ILE A 424 19.74 10.09 -32.19
N ASN A 425 21.05 10.15 -31.87
CA ASN A 425 21.79 11.38 -31.55
C ASN A 425 23.14 11.42 -32.27
N THR A 426 23.21 12.08 -33.41
CA THR A 426 24.44 12.26 -34.21
C THR A 426 25.44 13.29 -33.68
N ASP A 427 25.13 13.98 -32.59
CA ASP A 427 25.95 15.09 -32.04
C ASP A 427 26.56 14.82 -30.65
N SER A 428 26.58 13.58 -30.16
CA SER A 428 27.15 13.30 -28.83
C SER A 428 28.68 13.25 -28.86
N SER A 429 29.30 14.21 -28.22
CA SER A 429 30.72 14.16 -27.84
C SER A 429 30.87 13.51 -26.47
N PHE A 430 31.88 12.66 -26.27
CA PHE A 430 32.12 11.92 -25.05
C PHE A 430 33.58 11.96 -24.61
N CYS A 431 33.83 11.78 -23.33
CA CYS A 431 35.17 11.64 -22.81
C CYS A 431 35.77 10.30 -23.20
N LEU A 432 37.00 10.27 -23.65
CA LEU A 432 37.63 9.04 -24.18
C LEU A 432 37.71 7.93 -23.13
N THR A 433 37.95 8.26 -21.86
CA THR A 433 37.99 7.29 -20.76
C THR A 433 36.63 6.66 -20.42
N SER A 434 35.53 7.22 -20.93
CA SER A 434 34.18 6.68 -20.68
C SER A 434 33.81 5.48 -21.55
N ILE A 435 34.69 5.02 -22.44
CA ILE A 435 34.40 4.01 -23.45
C ILE A 435 35.10 2.68 -23.11
N TYR A 436 34.36 1.56 -23.20
CA TYR A 436 34.91 0.22 -23.10
C TYR A 436 35.11 -0.39 -24.50
N GLY A 437 36.30 -0.92 -24.77
CA GLY A 437 36.58 -1.69 -25.97
C GLY A 437 36.77 -0.87 -27.23
N PHE A 438 37.93 -0.26 -27.41
CA PHE A 438 38.32 0.40 -28.63
C PHE A 438 38.71 -0.61 -29.70
N SER A 439 37.98 -0.57 -30.80
CA SER A 439 38.43 -1.14 -32.08
C SER A 439 38.60 0.02 -33.06
N ASP A 440 39.79 0.19 -33.61
CA ASP A 440 40.24 0.84 -34.85
C ASP A 440 39.33 1.91 -35.53
N GLN A 441 38.56 2.71 -34.76
CA GLN A 441 37.63 3.70 -35.30
C GLN A 441 38.27 5.10 -35.34
N SER A 442 37.98 5.85 -36.40
CA SER A 442 38.40 7.24 -36.53
C SER A 442 37.50 8.16 -35.74
N LEU A 443 38.08 8.94 -34.86
CA LEU A 443 37.42 9.89 -33.98
C LEU A 443 37.82 11.32 -34.34
N GLU A 444 36.91 12.28 -34.21
CA GLU A 444 37.21 13.71 -34.31
C GLU A 444 37.34 14.31 -32.91
N VAL A 445 38.42 15.04 -32.69
CA VAL A 445 38.69 15.70 -31.40
C VAL A 445 37.78 16.94 -31.25
N VAL A 446 36.92 16.92 -30.24
CA VAL A 446 36.03 18.04 -29.91
C VAL A 446 36.64 18.99 -28.92
N LYS A 447 37.33 18.46 -27.92
CA LYS A 447 38.01 19.24 -26.90
C LYS A 447 39.23 18.47 -26.39
N ILE A 448 40.35 19.19 -26.22
CA ILE A 448 41.58 18.61 -25.69
C ILE A 448 42.31 19.65 -24.86
N ASN A 449 43.01 19.21 -23.83
CA ASN A 449 43.91 20.01 -23.02
C ASN A 449 45.26 19.27 -22.91
N THR A 450 46.08 19.40 -23.96
CA THR A 450 47.42 18.77 -24.00
C THR A 450 48.41 19.69 -24.74
N GLU A 451 49.69 19.57 -24.39
CA GLU A 451 50.78 20.25 -25.10
C GLU A 451 51.24 19.54 -26.38
N LYS A 452 50.64 18.36 -26.67
CA LYS A 452 50.95 17.56 -27.86
C LYS A 452 50.26 18.14 -29.09
N ASN A 453 50.79 17.84 -30.25
CA ASN A 453 50.38 18.46 -31.53
C ASN A 453 49.02 17.88 -32.06
N ILE A 454 48.03 17.86 -31.16
CA ILE A 454 46.63 17.42 -31.42
C ILE A 454 45.76 18.64 -31.12
N SER A 455 44.87 18.97 -32.05
CA SER A 455 44.03 20.17 -31.98
C SER A 455 42.53 19.76 -32.15
N GLN A 456 41.65 20.65 -31.73
CA GLN A 456 40.21 20.51 -31.96
C GLN A 456 39.94 20.41 -33.49
N GLY A 457 39.13 19.42 -33.89
CA GLY A 457 38.82 19.14 -35.28
C GLY A 457 39.72 18.08 -35.94
N ASP A 458 40.79 17.64 -35.28
CA ASP A 458 41.65 16.59 -35.82
C ASP A 458 40.97 15.21 -35.83
N LYS A 459 41.23 14.44 -36.87
CA LYS A 459 40.82 13.05 -36.95
C LYS A 459 41.95 12.18 -36.40
N VAL A 460 41.61 11.39 -35.42
CA VAL A 460 42.57 10.55 -34.69
C VAL A 460 42.03 9.10 -34.57
N LYS A 461 42.98 8.16 -34.56
CA LYS A 461 42.70 6.79 -34.16
C LYS A 461 43.24 6.61 -32.73
N VAL A 462 42.48 5.92 -31.91
CA VAL A 462 42.87 5.67 -30.49
C VAL A 462 42.95 4.18 -30.26
N THR A 463 44.05 3.75 -29.66
CA THR A 463 44.30 2.39 -29.24
C THR A 463 44.70 2.35 -27.79
N HIS A 464 44.15 1.40 -27.04
CA HIS A 464 44.53 1.16 -25.64
C HIS A 464 45.18 -0.22 -25.56
N ASN A 465 46.43 -0.28 -25.08
CA ASN A 465 47.19 -1.49 -24.88
C ASN A 465 47.60 -1.62 -23.41
N ASP A 466 48.19 -2.73 -23.01
CA ASP A 466 48.72 -2.95 -21.66
C ASP A 466 49.71 -1.87 -21.18
N ASP A 467 50.36 -1.17 -22.13
CA ASP A 467 51.33 -0.08 -21.88
C ASP A 467 50.69 1.32 -21.82
N GLY A 468 49.37 1.48 -22.05
CA GLY A 468 48.63 2.75 -21.97
C GLY A 468 47.91 3.14 -23.26
N TRP A 469 47.58 4.42 -23.34
CA TRP A 469 46.81 5.01 -24.44
C TRP A 469 47.71 5.56 -25.55
N ILE A 470 47.44 5.16 -26.79
CA ILE A 470 48.14 5.63 -27.99
C ILE A 470 47.14 6.31 -28.91
N ILE A 471 47.43 7.54 -29.32
CA ILE A 471 46.64 8.26 -30.31
C ILE A 471 47.47 8.39 -31.58
N GLU A 472 46.97 7.90 -32.70
CA GLU A 472 47.54 8.04 -34.00
C GLU A 472 46.91 9.22 -34.75
N LYS A 473 47.70 10.18 -35.22
CA LYS A 473 47.31 11.28 -36.09
C LYS A 473 48.27 11.40 -37.24
N ASP A 474 47.78 11.41 -38.47
CA ASP A 474 48.57 11.55 -39.68
C ASP A 474 49.76 10.58 -39.77
N GLY A 475 49.57 9.32 -39.29
CA GLY A 475 50.63 8.30 -39.29
C GLY A 475 51.69 8.48 -38.18
N LYS A 476 51.49 9.37 -37.22
CA LYS A 476 52.34 9.55 -36.05
C LYS A 476 51.59 9.11 -34.76
N GLU A 477 52.28 8.33 -33.95
CA GLU A 477 51.75 7.83 -32.66
C GLU A 477 52.17 8.78 -31.55
N TYR A 478 51.21 9.09 -30.65
CA TYR A 478 51.39 9.88 -29.47
C TYR A 478 50.93 9.09 -28.23
N ASN A 479 51.88 8.76 -27.34
CA ASN A 479 51.54 8.16 -26.07
C ASN A 479 50.89 9.19 -25.16
N MET A 480 49.72 8.89 -24.61
CA MET A 480 48.93 9.78 -23.75
C MET A 480 48.93 9.26 -22.31
N THR A 481 49.03 10.19 -21.37
CA THR A 481 48.82 9.89 -19.95
C THR A 481 47.33 9.79 -19.64
N GLU A 482 46.97 9.16 -18.54
CA GLU A 482 45.55 9.05 -18.10
C GLU A 482 44.92 10.45 -17.94
N GLU A 483 45.61 11.40 -17.35
CA GLU A 483 45.12 12.79 -17.19
C GLU A 483 44.87 13.50 -18.53
N GLU A 484 45.73 13.27 -19.55
CA GLU A 484 45.52 13.81 -20.88
C GLU A 484 44.33 13.18 -21.59
N VAL A 485 44.13 11.88 -21.40
CA VAL A 485 42.96 11.10 -21.96
C VAL A 485 41.67 11.49 -21.27
N GLU A 486 41.67 11.73 -19.97
CA GLU A 486 40.50 12.23 -19.23
C GLU A 486 40.05 13.62 -19.71
N SER A 487 41.01 14.45 -20.18
CA SER A 487 40.72 15.77 -20.71
C SER A 487 40.24 15.74 -22.18
N LEU A 488 40.35 14.59 -22.85
CA LEU A 488 40.07 14.46 -24.28
C LEU A 488 38.60 14.13 -24.51
N THR A 489 37.90 15.04 -25.16
CA THR A 489 36.52 14.83 -25.62
C THR A 489 36.54 14.61 -27.14
N VAL A 490 35.94 13.52 -27.58
CA VAL A 490 35.90 13.10 -28.98
C VAL A 490 34.49 12.83 -29.47
N ARG A 491 34.30 12.80 -30.79
CA ARG A 491 33.06 12.27 -31.42
C ARG A 491 33.43 11.37 -32.58
N PHE A 492 32.55 10.46 -32.96
CA PHE A 492 32.77 9.63 -34.12
C PHE A 492 32.74 10.45 -35.39
N THR A 493 33.74 10.25 -36.29
CA THR A 493 33.67 10.81 -37.64
C THR A 493 32.60 10.10 -38.45
N GLN A 494 31.66 10.86 -39.00
CA GLN A 494 30.65 10.36 -39.95
C GLN A 494 31.29 9.75 -41.16
#